data_260262cbf6cc4a08edb9e9b30a068d3c
#
_entry.id   260262cbf6cc4a08edb9e9b30a068d3c
#
_cell.length_a   1.000
_cell.length_b   1.000
_cell.length_c   1.000
_cell.angle_alpha   90.00
_cell.angle_beta   90.00
_cell.angle_gamma   90.00
#
_symmetry.space_group_name_H-M   'P 1'
#
loop_
_entity.id
_entity.type
_entity.pdbx_description
1 polymer ?
#
loop_
_entity_poly.entity_id
_entity_poly.type
_entity_poly.pdbx_seq_one_letter_code
_entity_poly.pdbx_strand_id
1 'polypeptide(L)'
;MDELTHPNSPVSTEDIPAVIPILPIVDTNLFPKMVLPLVLIQKEAIDLIDEAMAGSRMLGVLLSRRSDLDTKHRAGDLFRVGTVAMILKMSKMDDEKAQLLIQGVNRFKVNEYLLNKPYIQADIHVLRSRNGDRTVENRALMSNIVKQYEKIVGLSQALPAEMGEMIKSLQEPDVLADMVASTINAPVREKQKVVELVDVNRRLKKVNRLVNDQLEILEMGTKIQEQVREEIGRAHV
;
A
#
# COMPACT_ATOMS: atom_id res chain seq x y z
N MET A 1 -39.76 0.46 3.72
CA MET A 1 -39.09 -0.22 2.58
C MET A 1 -37.65 0.23 2.68
N ASP A 2 -36.86 -0.52 3.43
CA ASP A 2 -35.44 -0.24 3.61
C ASP A 2 -34.69 -0.74 2.39
N GLU A 3 -34.10 0.19 1.64
CA GLU A 3 -33.11 -0.16 0.61
C GLU A 3 -31.87 -0.72 1.30
N LEU A 4 -31.75 -2.03 1.30
CA LEU A 4 -30.52 -2.75 1.63
C LEU A 4 -29.47 -2.36 0.59
N THR A 5 -28.62 -1.40 0.94
CA THR A 5 -27.41 -1.09 0.19
C THR A 5 -26.54 -2.34 0.12
N HIS A 6 -26.38 -2.89 -1.07
CA HIS A 6 -25.49 -4.03 -1.32
C HIS A 6 -24.05 -3.67 -0.94
N PRO A 7 -23.33 -4.50 -0.17
CA PRO A 7 -21.98 -4.22 0.32
C PRO A 7 -20.89 -4.24 -0.76
N ASN A 8 -21.24 -4.23 -2.04
CA ASN A 8 -20.29 -4.47 -3.14
C ASN A 8 -20.29 -3.38 -4.24
N SER A 9 -20.91 -2.21 -3.99
CA SER A 9 -20.77 -1.09 -4.93
C SER A 9 -19.39 -0.44 -4.75
N PRO A 10 -18.66 -0.13 -5.83
CA PRO A 10 -17.40 0.59 -5.72
C PRO A 10 -17.68 1.96 -5.09
N VAL A 11 -16.98 2.26 -4.00
CA VAL A 11 -17.08 3.55 -3.29
C VAL A 11 -16.75 4.66 -4.29
N SER A 12 -17.70 5.54 -4.52
CA SER A 12 -17.47 6.74 -5.33
C SER A 12 -16.51 7.69 -4.61
N THR A 13 -15.73 8.44 -5.37
CA THR A 13 -14.91 9.52 -4.79
C THR A 13 -15.74 10.60 -4.12
N GLU A 14 -17.03 10.70 -4.46
CA GLU A 14 -17.99 11.65 -3.89
C GLU A 14 -18.47 11.21 -2.51
N ASP A 15 -18.36 9.94 -2.18
CA ASP A 15 -18.73 9.39 -0.88
C ASP A 15 -17.65 9.61 0.19
N ILE A 16 -16.45 10.08 -0.20
CA ILE A 16 -15.34 10.29 0.72
C ILE A 16 -15.52 11.63 1.43
N PRO A 17 -15.62 11.64 2.80
CA PRO A 17 -15.75 12.87 3.55
C PRO A 17 -14.54 13.80 3.36
N ALA A 18 -14.77 15.11 3.36
CA ALA A 18 -13.69 16.10 3.30
C ALA A 18 -12.81 16.07 4.56
N VAL A 19 -13.39 15.74 5.71
CA VAL A 19 -12.68 15.59 7.00
C VAL A 19 -12.73 14.14 7.43
N ILE A 20 -11.55 13.56 7.65
CA ILE A 20 -11.42 12.15 8.06
C ILE A 20 -10.42 11.99 9.21
N PRO A 21 -10.62 10.97 10.07
CA PRO A 21 -9.60 10.56 11.03
C PRO A 21 -8.39 9.96 10.32
N ILE A 22 -7.19 10.21 10.85
CA ILE A 22 -5.93 9.77 10.28
C ILE A 22 -5.28 8.70 11.13
N LEU A 23 -5.06 7.54 10.54
CA LEU A 23 -4.31 6.43 11.13
C LEU A 23 -2.85 6.48 10.65
N PRO A 24 -1.88 6.78 11.54
CA PRO A 24 -0.47 6.67 11.23
C PRO A 24 -0.03 5.20 11.10
N ILE A 25 0.80 4.91 10.11
CA ILE A 25 1.49 3.62 9.96
C ILE A 25 3.00 3.86 9.76
N VAL A 26 3.85 2.89 10.09
CA VAL A 26 5.32 3.10 10.11
C VAL A 26 6.11 2.26 9.12
N ASP A 27 5.76 1.00 8.95
CA ASP A 27 6.57 -0.03 8.26
C ASP A 27 5.93 -0.56 6.97
N THR A 28 4.82 0.01 6.56
CA THR A 28 4.10 -0.39 5.35
C THR A 28 3.43 0.80 4.68
N ASN A 29 2.94 0.59 3.46
CA ASN A 29 2.13 1.56 2.72
C ASN A 29 0.82 0.90 2.30
N LEU A 30 -0.26 1.67 2.33
CA LEU A 30 -1.54 1.26 1.76
C LEU A 30 -1.67 1.84 0.35
N PHE A 31 -1.97 0.97 -0.61
CA PHE A 31 -2.29 1.38 -1.99
C PHE A 31 -3.79 1.23 -2.27
N PRO A 32 -4.35 2.00 -3.21
CA PRO A 32 -5.73 1.78 -3.67
C PRO A 32 -5.99 0.34 -4.07
N LYS A 33 -7.19 -0.18 -3.77
CA LYS A 33 -7.65 -1.57 -4.00
C LYS A 33 -6.89 -2.65 -3.19
N MET A 34 -5.85 -2.30 -2.45
CA MET A 34 -5.14 -3.22 -1.58
C MET A 34 -5.92 -3.45 -0.28
N VAL A 35 -5.98 -4.69 0.17
CA VAL A 35 -6.48 -5.07 1.50
C VAL A 35 -5.29 -5.24 2.44
N LEU A 36 -5.33 -4.59 3.59
CA LEU A 36 -4.26 -4.59 4.58
C LEU A 36 -4.80 -5.00 5.96
N PRO A 37 -4.33 -6.12 6.52
CA PRO A 37 -4.55 -6.45 7.92
C PRO A 37 -3.57 -5.66 8.80
N LEU A 38 -4.08 -5.08 9.88
CA LEU A 38 -3.30 -4.33 10.87
C LEU A 38 -3.63 -4.85 12.27
N VAL A 39 -2.65 -4.79 13.16
CA VAL A 39 -2.84 -4.97 14.60
C VAL A 39 -2.65 -3.62 15.27
N LEU A 40 -3.68 -3.15 15.95
CA LEU A 40 -3.64 -1.92 16.73
C LEU A 40 -3.32 -2.26 18.17
N ILE A 41 -2.34 -1.56 18.74
CA ILE A 41 -1.86 -1.77 20.12
C ILE A 41 -1.94 -0.49 20.97
N GLN A 42 -2.55 0.56 20.44
CA GLN A 42 -2.71 1.84 21.14
C GLN A 42 -4.17 2.17 21.27
N LYS A 43 -4.58 2.57 22.47
CA LYS A 43 -5.97 2.94 22.79
C LYS A 43 -6.48 4.05 21.87
N GLU A 44 -5.67 5.06 21.59
CA GLU A 44 -6.05 6.17 20.72
C GLU A 44 -6.35 5.72 19.28
N ALA A 45 -5.65 4.70 18.80
CA ALA A 45 -5.94 4.10 17.49
C ALA A 45 -7.27 3.33 17.52
N ILE A 46 -7.59 2.65 18.63
CA ILE A 46 -8.87 1.94 18.80
C ILE A 46 -10.02 2.94 18.89
N ASP A 47 -9.88 4.02 19.66
CA ASP A 47 -10.88 5.09 19.80
C ASP A 47 -11.16 5.76 18.43
N LEU A 48 -10.11 5.99 17.64
CA LEU A 48 -10.22 6.48 16.26
C LEU A 48 -11.07 5.55 15.38
N ILE A 49 -10.79 4.24 15.45
CA ILE A 49 -11.52 3.27 14.64
C ILE A 49 -12.97 3.14 15.10
N ASP A 50 -13.24 3.14 16.40
CA ASP A 50 -14.62 3.10 16.93
C ASP A 50 -15.42 4.29 16.41
N GLU A 51 -14.85 5.50 16.37
CA GLU A 51 -15.53 6.68 15.81
C GLU A 51 -15.71 6.56 14.29
N ALA A 52 -14.68 6.13 13.56
CA ALA A 52 -14.80 5.91 12.12
C ALA A 52 -15.90 4.89 11.79
N MET A 53 -16.03 3.83 12.59
CA MET A 53 -17.07 2.80 12.46
C MET A 53 -18.48 3.33 12.73
N ALA A 54 -18.62 4.29 13.65
CA ALA A 54 -19.89 4.95 13.92
C ALA A 54 -20.31 5.94 12.82
N GLY A 55 -19.37 6.38 12.00
CA GLY A 55 -19.58 7.32 10.90
C GLY A 55 -19.52 6.67 9.51
N SER A 56 -18.67 7.22 8.65
CA SER A 56 -18.51 6.78 7.24
C SER A 56 -17.80 5.46 7.04
N ARG A 57 -17.23 4.87 8.08
CA ARG A 57 -16.30 3.72 8.05
C ARG A 57 -15.04 3.99 7.25
N MET A 58 -14.70 5.25 7.03
CA MET A 58 -13.52 5.67 6.27
C MET A 58 -12.51 6.36 7.16
N LEU A 59 -11.23 6.17 6.84
CA LEU A 59 -10.11 6.82 7.49
C LEU A 59 -8.99 7.09 6.49
N GLY A 60 -8.12 8.04 6.79
CA GLY A 60 -6.91 8.29 6.04
C GLY A 60 -5.74 7.52 6.63
N VAL A 61 -5.01 6.79 5.79
CA VAL A 61 -3.77 6.09 6.20
C VAL A 61 -2.59 6.89 5.70
N LEU A 62 -1.73 7.32 6.62
CA LEU A 62 -0.51 8.08 6.32
C LEU A 62 0.72 7.39 6.90
N LEU A 63 1.77 7.28 6.06
CA LEU A 63 3.07 6.81 6.53
C LEU A 63 3.71 7.86 7.45
N SER A 64 4.26 7.39 8.57
CA SER A 64 5.11 8.21 9.43
C SER A 64 6.54 8.29 8.89
N ARG A 65 7.17 9.45 9.08
CA ARG A 65 8.60 9.63 8.84
C ARG A 65 9.47 9.03 9.94
N ARG A 66 8.85 8.77 11.10
CA ARG A 66 9.47 8.10 12.24
C ARG A 66 9.22 6.61 12.13
N SER A 67 10.19 5.82 12.54
CA SER A 67 10.13 4.34 12.50
C SER A 67 9.75 3.70 13.84
N ASP A 68 9.58 4.49 14.91
CA ASP A 68 9.25 3.99 16.23
C ASP A 68 7.73 3.84 16.40
N LEU A 69 7.32 2.60 16.67
CA LEU A 69 5.91 2.22 16.89
C LEU A 69 5.38 2.69 18.26
N ASP A 70 6.27 2.88 19.22
CA ASP A 70 5.89 3.11 20.64
C ASP A 70 5.61 4.59 20.97
N THR A 71 5.88 5.50 20.05
CA THR A 71 5.66 6.93 20.27
C THR A 71 4.41 7.43 19.57
N LYS A 72 3.67 8.31 20.28
CA LYS A 72 2.53 9.00 19.67
C LYS A 72 3.00 9.83 18.47
N HIS A 73 2.50 9.50 17.31
CA HIS A 73 2.77 10.26 16.10
C HIS A 73 2.02 11.60 16.12
N ARG A 74 2.71 12.68 15.75
CA ARG A 74 2.12 14.00 15.57
C ARG A 74 1.92 14.27 14.09
N ALA A 75 1.05 15.20 13.77
CA ALA A 75 0.79 15.64 12.40
C ALA A 75 2.06 15.96 11.60
N GLY A 76 3.07 16.60 12.24
CA GLY A 76 4.37 16.93 11.63
C GLY A 76 5.25 15.72 11.28
N ASP A 77 5.00 14.56 11.90
CA ASP A 77 5.76 13.33 11.66
C ASP A 77 5.26 12.58 10.42
N LEU A 78 4.12 12.97 9.85
CA LEU A 78 3.46 12.24 8.77
C LEU A 78 3.84 12.76 7.39
N PHE A 79 3.80 11.88 6.39
CA PHE A 79 3.74 12.30 5.00
C PHE A 79 2.37 12.96 4.73
N ARG A 80 2.30 13.83 3.73
CA ARG A 80 1.06 14.56 3.42
C ARG A 80 0.18 13.86 2.39
N VAL A 81 0.69 12.84 1.74
CA VAL A 81 -0.04 12.03 0.76
C VAL A 81 -0.15 10.61 1.27
N GLY A 82 -1.33 10.05 1.23
CA GLY A 82 -1.63 8.68 1.62
C GLY A 82 -2.85 8.13 0.91
N THR A 83 -3.47 7.13 1.51
CA THR A 83 -4.61 6.42 0.94
C THR A 83 -5.80 6.45 1.90
N VAL A 84 -6.97 6.89 1.42
CA VAL A 84 -8.24 6.70 2.12
C VAL A 84 -8.52 5.22 2.16
N ALA A 85 -8.86 4.72 3.32
CA ALA A 85 -9.22 3.33 3.56
C ALA A 85 -10.65 3.19 4.04
N MET A 86 -11.32 2.14 3.59
CA MET A 86 -12.57 1.65 4.15
C MET A 86 -12.28 0.55 5.15
N ILE A 87 -12.93 0.60 6.31
CA ILE A 87 -12.87 -0.45 7.32
C ILE A 87 -13.79 -1.60 6.89
N LEU A 88 -13.19 -2.74 6.57
CA LEU A 88 -13.92 -3.96 6.21
C LEU A 88 -14.36 -4.73 7.46
N LYS A 89 -13.45 -4.87 8.42
CA LYS A 89 -13.68 -5.62 9.65
C LYS A 89 -12.81 -5.09 10.77
N MET A 90 -13.35 -5.04 11.97
CA MET A 90 -12.63 -4.85 13.22
C MET A 90 -12.99 -5.97 14.20
N SER A 91 -12.00 -6.47 14.92
CA SER A 91 -12.16 -7.48 15.95
C SER A 91 -11.31 -7.09 17.16
N LYS A 92 -11.96 -6.71 18.27
CA LYS A 92 -11.26 -6.41 19.53
C LYS A 92 -10.75 -7.73 20.12
N MET A 93 -9.48 -7.77 20.48
CA MET A 93 -8.85 -8.90 21.17
C MET A 93 -8.89 -8.68 22.68
N ASP A 94 -8.65 -7.43 23.10
CA ASP A 94 -8.78 -6.92 24.48
C ASP A 94 -8.99 -5.40 24.45
N ASP A 95 -8.94 -4.74 25.60
CA ASP A 95 -9.15 -3.29 25.71
C ASP A 95 -8.04 -2.44 25.05
N GLU A 96 -6.87 -3.03 24.81
CA GLU A 96 -5.70 -2.35 24.24
C GLU A 96 -5.28 -2.89 22.88
N LYS A 97 -5.90 -3.99 22.40
CA LYS A 97 -5.53 -4.63 21.13
C LYS A 97 -6.73 -4.91 20.25
N ALA A 98 -6.62 -4.57 18.99
CA ALA A 98 -7.61 -4.89 17.99
C ALA A 98 -6.97 -5.31 16.67
N GLN A 99 -7.61 -6.24 15.97
CA GLN A 99 -7.31 -6.56 14.58
C GLN A 99 -8.22 -5.74 13.69
N LEU A 100 -7.63 -5.09 12.70
CA LEU A 100 -8.29 -4.26 11.73
C LEU A 100 -8.00 -4.78 10.33
N LEU A 101 -9.04 -4.92 9.52
CA LEU A 101 -8.92 -5.20 8.09
C LEU A 101 -9.43 -3.98 7.33
N ILE A 102 -8.56 -3.35 6.55
CA ILE A 102 -8.89 -2.16 5.76
C ILE A 102 -8.63 -2.39 4.28
N GLN A 103 -9.38 -1.69 3.45
CA GLN A 103 -9.17 -1.66 2.00
C GLN A 103 -8.89 -0.24 1.54
N GLY A 104 -7.81 -0.05 0.79
CA GLY A 104 -7.49 1.21 0.14
C GLY A 104 -8.53 1.57 -0.92
N VAL A 105 -9.00 2.81 -0.91
CA VAL A 105 -10.02 3.33 -1.84
C VAL A 105 -9.36 4.27 -2.83
N ASN A 106 -8.88 5.41 -2.38
CA ASN A 106 -8.29 6.45 -3.22
C ASN A 106 -7.13 7.14 -2.52
N ARG A 107 -6.21 7.70 -3.30
CA ARG A 107 -5.19 8.59 -2.79
C ARG A 107 -5.78 9.91 -2.31
N PHE A 108 -5.18 10.48 -1.29
CA PHE A 108 -5.52 11.81 -0.83
C PHE A 108 -4.27 12.62 -0.45
N LYS A 109 -4.45 13.92 -0.38
CA LYS A 109 -3.46 14.85 0.18
C LYS A 109 -4.09 15.60 1.33
N VAL A 110 -3.36 15.75 2.43
CA VAL A 110 -3.77 16.60 3.55
C VAL A 110 -3.65 18.05 3.15
N ASN A 111 -4.76 18.78 3.27
CA ASN A 111 -4.79 20.23 3.19
C ASN A 111 -4.34 20.82 4.53
N GLU A 112 -5.06 20.46 5.61
CA GLU A 112 -4.83 20.97 6.94
C GLU A 112 -5.10 19.87 7.99
N TYR A 113 -4.33 19.88 9.09
CA TYR A 113 -4.61 19.07 10.27
C TYR A 113 -5.49 19.87 11.23
N LEU A 114 -6.67 19.34 11.57
CA LEU A 114 -7.67 20.03 12.39
C LEU A 114 -7.53 19.70 13.87
N LEU A 115 -7.26 18.42 14.18
CA LEU A 115 -7.08 17.91 15.53
C LEU A 115 -5.85 17.02 15.62
N ASN A 116 -5.23 17.01 16.83
CA ASN A 116 -4.14 16.09 17.18
C ASN A 116 -4.45 15.24 18.41
N LYS A 117 -5.58 15.44 19.05
CA LYS A 117 -6.04 14.71 20.25
C LYS A 117 -7.57 14.60 20.24
N PRO A 118 -8.12 13.48 20.67
CA PRO A 118 -7.47 12.23 21.12
C PRO A 118 -6.69 11.55 20.00
N TYR A 119 -7.05 11.73 18.75
CA TYR A 119 -6.39 11.23 17.52
C TYR A 119 -6.30 12.37 16.48
N ILE A 120 -5.56 12.13 15.40
CA ILE A 120 -5.36 13.10 14.33
C ILE A 120 -6.58 13.12 13.42
N GLN A 121 -7.13 14.31 13.14
CA GLN A 121 -8.10 14.55 12.06
C GLN A 121 -7.55 15.56 11.07
N ALA A 122 -7.90 15.39 9.81
CA ALA A 122 -7.45 16.28 8.75
C ALA A 122 -8.55 16.58 7.73
N ASP A 123 -8.53 17.80 7.23
CA ASP A 123 -9.17 18.17 5.97
C ASP A 123 -8.31 17.65 4.83
N ILE A 124 -8.94 16.97 3.86
CA ILE A 124 -8.25 16.27 2.79
C ILE A 124 -8.77 16.64 1.42
N HIS A 125 -7.92 16.48 0.44
CA HIS A 125 -8.26 16.54 -0.97
C HIS A 125 -8.00 15.18 -1.62
N VAL A 126 -9.04 14.58 -2.23
CA VAL A 126 -8.93 13.31 -2.94
C VAL A 126 -8.17 13.51 -4.26
N LEU A 127 -7.15 12.71 -4.48
CA LEU A 127 -6.30 12.77 -5.67
C LEU A 127 -6.78 11.77 -6.71
N ARG A 128 -7.15 12.26 -7.90
CA ARG A 128 -7.50 11.41 -9.04
C ARG A 128 -6.26 11.08 -9.86
N SER A 129 -6.10 9.82 -10.25
CA SER A 129 -5.04 9.40 -11.17
C SER A 129 -5.17 10.15 -12.51
N ARG A 130 -4.02 10.52 -13.09
CA ARG A 130 -3.92 11.21 -14.38
C ARG A 130 -3.02 10.43 -15.32
N ASN A 131 -3.20 10.59 -16.62
CA ASN A 131 -2.40 9.92 -17.67
C ASN A 131 -2.41 8.39 -17.54
N GLY A 132 -3.54 7.82 -17.09
CA GLY A 132 -3.76 6.39 -16.95
C GLY A 132 -4.19 5.68 -18.25
N ASP A 133 -4.27 6.41 -19.37
CA ASP A 133 -4.67 5.84 -20.64
C ASP A 133 -3.68 4.76 -21.11
N ARG A 134 -4.19 3.82 -21.91
CA ARG A 134 -3.40 2.74 -22.51
C ARG A 134 -2.58 3.21 -23.72
N THR A 135 -1.77 4.22 -23.53
CA THR A 135 -0.82 4.69 -24.55
C THR A 135 0.17 3.59 -24.93
N VAL A 136 0.86 3.74 -26.07
CA VAL A 136 1.91 2.80 -26.47
C VAL A 136 2.99 2.71 -25.39
N GLU A 137 3.38 3.86 -24.81
CA GLU A 137 4.39 3.92 -23.75
C GLU A 137 3.92 3.19 -22.48
N ASN A 138 2.70 3.45 -22.00
CA ASN A 138 2.17 2.78 -20.82
C ASN A 138 2.06 1.27 -21.03
N ARG A 139 1.62 0.80 -22.20
CA ARG A 139 1.58 -0.62 -22.53
C ARG A 139 2.97 -1.27 -22.56
N ALA A 140 3.96 -0.57 -23.09
CA ALA A 140 5.34 -1.07 -23.09
C ALA A 140 5.90 -1.18 -21.67
N LEU A 141 5.67 -0.18 -20.81
CA LEU A 141 6.04 -0.21 -19.40
C LEU A 141 5.35 -1.36 -18.64
N MET A 142 4.03 -1.53 -18.83
CA MET A 142 3.28 -2.62 -18.23
C MET A 142 3.85 -3.99 -18.65
N SER A 143 4.07 -4.19 -19.95
CA SER A 143 4.63 -5.45 -20.47
C SER A 143 6.00 -5.76 -19.86
N ASN A 144 6.86 -4.74 -19.71
CA ASN A 144 8.15 -4.91 -19.08
C ASN A 144 8.04 -5.24 -17.60
N ILE A 145 7.21 -4.51 -16.86
CA ILE A 145 6.95 -4.76 -15.43
C ILE A 145 6.46 -6.19 -15.22
N VAL A 146 5.47 -6.67 -16.00
CA VAL A 146 4.93 -8.02 -15.89
C VAL A 146 6.03 -9.06 -16.11
N LYS A 147 6.81 -8.95 -17.17
CA LYS A 147 7.92 -9.88 -17.46
C LYS A 147 8.95 -9.96 -16.34
N GLN A 148 9.32 -8.80 -15.77
CA GLN A 148 10.29 -8.74 -14.68
C GLN A 148 9.69 -9.30 -13.39
N TYR A 149 8.41 -9.01 -13.14
CA TYR A 149 7.71 -9.51 -11.96
C TYR A 149 7.55 -11.05 -11.99
N GLU A 150 7.24 -11.64 -13.15
CA GLU A 150 7.21 -13.10 -13.32
C GLU A 150 8.57 -13.74 -12.94
N LYS A 151 9.68 -13.11 -13.31
CA LYS A 151 11.02 -13.57 -12.88
C LYS A 151 11.23 -13.46 -11.38
N ILE A 152 10.79 -12.34 -10.76
CA ILE A 152 10.84 -12.16 -9.31
C ILE A 152 10.06 -13.27 -8.60
N VAL A 153 8.84 -13.58 -9.06
CA VAL A 153 8.02 -14.68 -8.51
C VAL A 153 8.76 -16.02 -8.62
N GLY A 154 9.41 -16.29 -9.75
CA GLY A 154 10.18 -17.53 -9.96
C GLY A 154 11.44 -17.65 -9.08
N LEU A 155 12.05 -16.55 -8.69
CA LEU A 155 13.24 -16.51 -7.84
C LEU A 155 12.92 -16.33 -6.34
N SER A 156 11.73 -15.85 -6.01
CA SER A 156 11.33 -15.53 -4.64
C SER A 156 10.62 -16.73 -3.99
N GLN A 157 11.05 -17.07 -2.79
CA GLN A 157 10.32 -18.04 -1.95
C GLN A 157 9.14 -17.40 -1.19
N ALA A 158 9.06 -16.09 -1.18
CA ALA A 158 8.05 -15.32 -0.42
C ALA A 158 6.78 -15.01 -1.23
N LEU A 159 6.84 -15.09 -2.57
CA LEU A 159 5.70 -14.78 -3.44
C LEU A 159 5.09 -16.07 -3.99
N PRO A 160 3.78 -16.29 -3.82
CA PRO A 160 3.08 -17.40 -4.45
C PRO A 160 3.10 -17.30 -5.98
N ALA A 161 3.16 -18.43 -6.68
CA ALA A 161 3.17 -18.46 -8.15
C ALA A 161 1.94 -17.80 -8.78
N GLU A 162 0.80 -17.90 -8.10
CA GLU A 162 -0.48 -17.29 -8.49
C GLU A 162 -0.41 -15.76 -8.61
N MET A 163 0.52 -15.12 -7.89
CA MET A 163 0.74 -13.67 -7.99
C MET A 163 1.22 -13.24 -9.38
N GLY A 164 2.04 -14.06 -10.03
CA GLY A 164 2.47 -13.81 -11.42
C GLY A 164 1.28 -13.78 -12.37
N GLU A 165 0.42 -14.78 -12.32
CA GLU A 165 -0.77 -14.84 -13.17
C GLU A 165 -1.76 -13.71 -12.86
N MET A 166 -1.95 -13.36 -11.59
CA MET A 166 -2.80 -12.25 -11.20
C MET A 166 -2.29 -10.93 -11.79
N ILE A 167 -1.00 -10.61 -11.64
CA ILE A 167 -0.39 -9.39 -12.19
C ILE A 167 -0.51 -9.35 -13.71
N LYS A 168 -0.28 -10.47 -14.38
CA LYS A 168 -0.40 -10.60 -15.84
C LYS A 168 -1.82 -10.33 -16.35
N SER A 169 -2.85 -10.67 -15.57
CA SER A 169 -4.25 -10.45 -15.92
C SER A 169 -4.69 -8.99 -15.83
N LEU A 170 -3.92 -8.13 -15.13
CA LEU A 170 -4.27 -6.73 -14.92
C LEU A 170 -4.15 -5.91 -16.20
N GLN A 171 -5.21 -5.23 -16.55
CA GLN A 171 -5.30 -4.45 -17.78
C GLN A 171 -5.15 -2.94 -17.53
N GLU A 172 -5.46 -2.47 -16.32
CA GLU A 172 -5.44 -1.05 -15.98
C GLU A 172 -4.05 -0.62 -15.49
N PRO A 173 -3.42 0.39 -16.12
CA PRO A 173 -2.04 0.80 -15.80
C PRO A 173 -1.84 1.23 -14.34
N ASP A 174 -2.81 1.93 -13.77
CA ASP A 174 -2.77 2.39 -12.39
C ASP A 174 -2.90 1.25 -11.39
N VAL A 175 -3.79 0.28 -11.67
CA VAL A 175 -4.00 -0.91 -10.84
C VAL A 175 -2.77 -1.81 -10.85
N LEU A 176 -2.19 -2.04 -12.03
CA LEU A 176 -0.96 -2.82 -12.17
C LEU A 176 0.19 -2.19 -11.39
N ALA A 177 0.41 -0.88 -11.55
CA ALA A 177 1.47 -0.17 -10.84
C ALA A 177 1.32 -0.29 -9.31
N ASP A 178 0.10 -0.10 -8.80
CA ASP A 178 -0.18 -0.14 -7.37
C ASP A 178 -0.05 -1.56 -6.79
N MET A 179 -0.57 -2.56 -7.49
CA MET A 179 -0.50 -3.95 -7.07
C MET A 179 0.96 -4.45 -7.02
N VAL A 180 1.73 -4.19 -8.07
CA VAL A 180 3.16 -4.55 -8.09
C VAL A 180 3.92 -3.83 -6.98
N ALA A 181 3.73 -2.50 -6.80
CA ALA A 181 4.40 -1.75 -5.74
C ALA A 181 4.05 -2.27 -4.34
N SER A 182 2.83 -2.78 -4.13
CA SER A 182 2.41 -3.33 -2.84
C SER A 182 3.14 -4.62 -2.48
N THR A 183 3.44 -5.47 -3.45
CA THR A 183 3.93 -6.84 -3.27
C THR A 183 5.45 -6.99 -3.37
N ILE A 184 6.14 -6.12 -4.11
CA ILE A 184 7.60 -6.17 -4.21
C ILE A 184 8.29 -5.84 -2.88
N ASN A 185 9.46 -6.43 -2.67
CA ASN A 185 10.30 -6.13 -1.51
C ASN A 185 11.15 -4.86 -1.79
N ALA A 186 10.56 -3.70 -1.55
CA ALA A 186 11.24 -2.41 -1.67
C ALA A 186 11.14 -1.61 -0.37
N PRO A 187 12.10 -0.71 -0.08
CA PRO A 187 12.05 0.12 1.11
C PRO A 187 10.74 0.91 1.19
N VAL A 188 10.16 0.98 2.38
CA VAL A 188 8.88 1.67 2.65
C VAL A 188 8.86 3.10 2.11
N ARG A 189 9.98 3.83 2.23
CA ARG A 189 10.10 5.20 1.71
C ARG A 189 10.09 5.26 0.18
N GLU A 190 10.60 4.23 -0.49
CA GLU A 190 10.53 4.14 -1.96
C GLU A 190 9.10 3.83 -2.42
N LYS A 191 8.39 2.96 -1.69
CA LYS A 191 6.96 2.71 -1.90
C LYS A 191 6.11 3.97 -1.64
N GLN A 192 6.47 4.78 -0.64
CA GLN A 192 5.82 6.07 -0.38
C GLN A 192 5.92 7.03 -1.58
N LYS A 193 7.06 7.07 -2.26
CA LYS A 193 7.20 7.85 -3.51
C LYS A 193 6.22 7.38 -4.59
N VAL A 194 5.89 6.08 -4.65
CA VAL A 194 4.86 5.56 -5.57
C VAL A 194 3.46 6.02 -5.15
N VAL A 195 3.15 6.02 -3.85
CA VAL A 195 1.88 6.56 -3.32
C VAL A 195 1.70 8.03 -3.71
N GLU A 196 2.76 8.84 -3.66
CA GLU A 196 2.74 10.27 -3.98
C GLU A 196 2.57 10.59 -5.48
N LEU A 197 2.84 9.62 -6.36
CA LEU A 197 2.73 9.81 -7.81
C LEU A 197 1.28 9.66 -8.31
N VAL A 198 0.65 10.78 -8.61
CA VAL A 198 -0.71 10.86 -9.20
C VAL A 198 -0.69 10.56 -10.70
N ASP A 199 0.40 10.93 -11.38
CA ASP A 199 0.62 10.63 -12.79
C ASP A 199 0.98 9.15 -12.99
N VAL A 200 0.14 8.43 -13.71
CA VAL A 200 0.27 6.96 -13.87
C VAL A 200 1.48 6.58 -14.71
N ASN A 201 1.81 7.33 -15.74
CA ASN A 201 3.03 7.07 -16.53
C ASN A 201 4.29 7.20 -15.66
N ARG A 202 4.39 8.27 -14.87
CA ARG A 202 5.49 8.46 -13.93
C ARG A 202 5.53 7.38 -12.86
N ARG A 203 4.36 6.92 -12.40
CA ARG A 203 4.22 5.84 -11.43
C ARG A 203 4.72 4.52 -12.01
N LEU A 204 4.30 4.16 -13.24
CA LEU A 204 4.80 2.97 -13.96
C LEU A 204 6.32 3.01 -14.13
N LYS A 205 6.90 4.15 -14.51
CA LYS A 205 8.36 4.32 -14.60
C LYS A 205 9.05 4.08 -13.26
N LYS A 206 8.47 4.60 -12.17
CA LYS A 206 9.02 4.38 -10.81
C LYS A 206 8.93 2.92 -10.41
N VAL A 207 7.77 2.28 -10.60
CA VAL A 207 7.56 0.86 -10.29
C VAL A 207 8.48 -0.03 -11.13
N ASN A 208 8.62 0.24 -12.43
CA ASN A 208 9.55 -0.49 -13.31
C ASN A 208 10.99 -0.46 -12.76
N ARG A 209 11.44 0.69 -12.24
CA ARG A 209 12.77 0.79 -11.61
C ARG A 209 12.85 -0.07 -10.36
N LEU A 210 11.86 0.00 -9.46
CA LEU A 210 11.87 -0.79 -8.23
C LEU A 210 11.83 -2.30 -8.49
N VAL A 211 11.11 -2.73 -9.53
CA VAL A 211 11.07 -4.13 -9.97
C VAL A 211 12.44 -4.58 -10.48
N ASN A 212 13.11 -3.75 -11.30
CA ASN A 212 14.45 -4.06 -11.79
C ASN A 212 15.47 -4.14 -10.66
N ASP A 213 15.44 -3.20 -9.71
CA ASP A 213 16.34 -3.18 -8.55
C ASP A 213 16.16 -4.46 -7.71
N GLN A 214 14.92 -4.88 -7.47
CA GLN A 214 14.65 -6.11 -6.74
C GLN A 214 15.08 -7.36 -7.50
N LEU A 215 14.85 -7.41 -8.81
CA LEU A 215 15.25 -8.55 -9.63
C LEU A 215 16.77 -8.71 -9.61
N GLU A 216 17.52 -7.62 -9.76
CA GLU A 216 18.98 -7.63 -9.70
C GLU A 216 19.50 -8.18 -8.37
N ILE A 217 18.89 -7.79 -7.25
CA ILE A 217 19.23 -8.32 -5.92
C ILE A 217 18.98 -9.83 -5.84
N LEU A 218 17.85 -10.33 -6.34
CA LEU A 218 17.51 -11.75 -6.31
C LEU A 218 18.43 -12.58 -7.21
N GLU A 219 18.73 -12.11 -8.43
CA GLU A 219 19.65 -12.77 -9.36
C GLU A 219 21.08 -12.84 -8.78
N MET A 220 21.54 -11.76 -8.14
CA MET A 220 22.85 -11.73 -7.49
C MET A 220 22.88 -12.69 -6.29
N GLY A 221 21.83 -12.73 -5.47
CA GLY A 221 21.71 -13.65 -4.35
C GLY A 221 21.78 -15.12 -4.79
N THR A 222 21.11 -15.48 -5.88
CA THR A 222 21.15 -16.84 -6.44
C THR A 222 22.55 -17.22 -6.89
N LYS A 223 23.26 -16.32 -7.63
CA LYS A 223 24.63 -16.55 -8.07
C LYS A 223 25.59 -16.77 -6.91
N ILE A 224 25.49 -15.97 -5.85
CA ILE A 224 26.34 -16.14 -4.65
C ILE A 224 26.08 -17.50 -3.99
N GLN A 225 24.80 -17.91 -3.86
CA GLN A 225 24.46 -19.23 -3.29
C GLN A 225 25.03 -20.39 -4.11
N GLU A 226 24.97 -20.30 -5.45
CA GLU A 226 25.56 -21.31 -6.35
C GLU A 226 27.07 -21.40 -6.17
N GLN A 227 27.79 -20.25 -6.15
CA GLN A 227 29.24 -20.21 -5.93
C GLN A 227 29.65 -20.82 -4.58
N VAL A 228 28.96 -20.46 -3.49
CA VAL A 228 29.23 -21.02 -2.16
C VAL A 228 29.00 -22.53 -2.15
N ARG A 229 27.95 -23.03 -2.81
CA ARG A 229 27.70 -24.48 -2.90
C ARG A 229 28.77 -25.21 -3.67
N GLU A 230 29.28 -24.65 -4.77
CA GLU A 230 30.41 -25.22 -5.55
C GLU A 230 31.71 -25.26 -4.74
N GLU A 231 32.03 -24.19 -3.98
CA GLU A 231 33.24 -24.14 -3.14
C GLU A 231 33.18 -25.18 -2.00
N ILE A 232 32.03 -25.31 -1.34
CA ILE A 232 31.84 -26.33 -0.30
C ILE A 232 31.94 -27.75 -0.88
N GLY A 233 31.35 -27.98 -2.07
CA GLY A 233 31.43 -29.26 -2.77
C GLY A 233 32.86 -29.67 -3.14
N ARG A 234 33.72 -28.68 -3.49
CA ARG A 234 35.15 -28.92 -3.81
C ARG A 234 36.02 -29.16 -2.58
N ALA A 235 35.63 -28.60 -1.42
CA ALA A 235 36.37 -28.77 -0.18
C ALA A 235 36.15 -30.14 0.52
N HIS A 236 35.18 -30.93 0.04
CA HIS A 236 34.84 -32.24 0.61
C HIS A 236 35.28 -33.43 -0.29
N VAL A 237 36.06 -33.18 -1.31
CA VAL A 237 36.74 -34.16 -2.16
C VAL A 237 38.23 -34.15 -1.87
#